data_c24f635fd44fec0c30bc8229752db4b1
#
_entry.id   c24f635fd44fec0c30bc8229752db4b1
#
_cell.length_a   1.000
_cell.length_b   1.000
_cell.length_c   1.000
_cell.angle_alpha   90.00
_cell.angle_beta   90.00
_cell.angle_gamma   90.00
#
_symmetry.space_group_name_H-M   'P 1'
#
loop_
_entity.id
_entity.type
_entity.pdbx_description
1 polymer ?
#
loop_
_entity_poly.entity_id
_entity_poly.type
_entity_poly.pdbx_seq_one_letter_code
_entity_poly.pdbx_strand_id
1 'polypeptide(L)'
;MRLLAGLAVFVCLAVPALASDDWRSIAHSYDVLRIDTLADAVMQGDAEARGKGSGYEQAVVTYLMAAPSGPFETPGLAGDWQCRTIKVGGPFAGLVVYDWFKCRISQSAGGIDVEKVTGSQNFAGQLYRDSDDRMVLLAGGFYGYEGKRAYQAADSADGKSPDNRDKVAIAEMLGPDWLRFVFPYPARESTYDIIEFRRDD
;
A
#
# COMPACT_ATOMS: atom_id res chain seq x y z
N MET A 1 37.69 -44.75 -34.84
CA MET A 1 36.64 -43.74 -34.73
C MET A 1 36.19 -43.69 -33.26
N ARG A 2 36.65 -42.73 -32.48
CA ARG A 2 36.32 -42.60 -31.06
C ARG A 2 35.32 -41.43 -30.94
N LEU A 3 34.09 -41.72 -30.54
CA LEU A 3 33.06 -40.73 -30.21
C LEU A 3 33.33 -40.21 -28.81
N LEU A 4 33.59 -38.91 -28.68
CA LEU A 4 33.63 -38.18 -27.41
C LEU A 4 32.22 -37.68 -27.14
N ALA A 5 31.55 -38.25 -26.11
CA ALA A 5 30.29 -37.74 -25.59
C ALA A 5 30.60 -36.58 -24.65
N GLY A 6 30.22 -35.37 -25.04
CA GLY A 6 30.29 -34.19 -24.20
C GLY A 6 29.14 -34.16 -23.19
N LEU A 7 29.49 -34.17 -21.91
CA LEU A 7 28.52 -34.03 -20.79
C LEU A 7 28.28 -32.53 -20.57
N ALA A 8 27.10 -32.05 -20.94
CA ALA A 8 26.66 -30.68 -20.64
C ALA A 8 26.18 -30.60 -19.17
N VAL A 9 26.92 -29.91 -18.31
CA VAL A 9 26.54 -29.64 -16.94
C VAL A 9 25.63 -28.41 -16.94
N PHE A 10 24.36 -28.61 -16.68
CA PHE A 10 23.39 -27.52 -16.43
C PHE A 10 23.58 -27.02 -15.00
N VAL A 11 24.20 -25.85 -14.83
CA VAL A 11 24.26 -25.17 -13.53
C VAL A 11 22.94 -24.43 -13.32
N CYS A 12 22.04 -25.01 -12.53
CA CYS A 12 20.87 -24.31 -12.02
C CYS A 12 21.33 -23.25 -11.00
N LEU A 13 21.37 -21.99 -11.41
CA LEU A 13 21.52 -20.86 -10.48
C LEU A 13 20.24 -20.76 -9.66
N ALA A 14 20.27 -21.23 -8.42
CA ALA A 14 19.22 -20.96 -7.45
C ALA A 14 19.23 -19.45 -7.15
N VAL A 15 18.20 -18.74 -7.63
CA VAL A 15 17.93 -17.36 -7.21
C VAL A 15 17.53 -17.46 -5.74
N PRO A 16 18.23 -16.78 -4.81
CA PRO A 16 17.78 -16.76 -3.40
C PRO A 16 16.40 -16.14 -3.36
N ALA A 17 15.40 -16.91 -2.92
CA ALA A 17 14.13 -16.36 -2.53
C ALA A 17 14.41 -15.40 -1.38
N LEU A 18 14.14 -14.11 -1.57
CA LEU A 18 14.13 -13.15 -0.48
C LEU A 18 13.13 -13.69 0.54
N ALA A 19 13.61 -14.03 1.72
CA ALA A 19 12.75 -14.35 2.85
C ALA A 19 11.91 -13.09 3.10
N SER A 20 10.66 -13.09 2.68
CA SER A 20 9.74 -12.05 3.06
C SER A 20 9.45 -12.27 4.55
N ASP A 21 9.98 -11.40 5.41
CA ASP A 21 9.56 -11.40 6.79
C ASP A 21 8.02 -11.34 6.80
N ASP A 22 7.41 -12.21 7.59
CA ASP A 22 5.96 -12.19 7.76
C ASP A 22 5.58 -10.82 8.35
N TRP A 23 4.86 -10.00 7.59
CA TRP A 23 4.48 -8.65 7.99
C TRP A 23 3.74 -8.63 9.34
N ARG A 24 3.06 -9.73 9.70
CA ARG A 24 2.38 -9.89 10.99
C ARG A 24 3.35 -9.94 12.17
N SER A 25 4.59 -10.39 11.95
CA SER A 25 5.63 -10.40 12.98
C SER A 25 6.23 -9.02 13.21
N ILE A 26 6.06 -8.09 12.26
CA ILE A 26 6.58 -6.72 12.30
C ILE A 26 5.50 -5.75 12.77
N ALA A 27 4.26 -5.97 12.35
CA ALA A 27 3.15 -5.06 12.60
C ALA A 27 2.67 -5.11 14.05
N HIS A 28 2.19 -3.97 14.57
CA HIS A 28 1.43 -3.94 15.81
C HIS A 28 0.18 -4.79 15.72
N SER A 29 -0.25 -5.40 16.82
CA SER A 29 -1.49 -6.16 16.89
C SER A 29 -2.72 -5.33 16.46
N TYR A 30 -2.73 -4.04 16.80
CA TYR A 30 -3.77 -3.11 16.34
C TYR A 30 -3.79 -2.95 14.82
N ASP A 31 -2.63 -2.88 14.19
CA ASP A 31 -2.51 -2.73 12.75
C ASP A 31 -2.82 -4.04 11.99
N VAL A 32 -2.47 -5.18 12.59
CA VAL A 32 -2.94 -6.49 12.10
C VAL A 32 -4.47 -6.54 12.10
N LEU A 33 -5.12 -6.12 13.20
CA LEU A 33 -6.58 -6.08 13.29
C LEU A 33 -7.20 -5.15 12.24
N ARG A 34 -6.59 -3.98 11.98
CA ARG A 34 -7.05 -3.07 10.92
C ARG A 34 -7.05 -3.74 9.55
N ILE A 35 -5.98 -4.44 9.20
CA ILE A 35 -5.88 -5.19 7.94
C ILE A 35 -6.88 -6.34 7.89
N ASP A 36 -7.01 -7.11 8.96
CA ASP A 36 -7.93 -8.26 9.02
C ASP A 36 -9.42 -7.82 8.96
N THR A 37 -9.73 -6.58 9.36
CA THR A 37 -11.08 -5.99 9.31
C THR A 37 -11.26 -4.97 8.16
N LEU A 38 -10.42 -5.03 7.11
CA LEU A 38 -10.51 -4.12 5.96
C LEU A 38 -11.90 -4.10 5.32
N ALA A 39 -12.53 -5.27 5.16
CA ALA A 39 -13.86 -5.36 4.57
C ALA A 39 -14.92 -4.60 5.39
N ASP A 40 -14.82 -4.64 6.72
CA ASP A 40 -15.72 -3.90 7.62
C ASP A 40 -15.49 -2.39 7.49
N ALA A 41 -14.23 -1.95 7.39
CA ALA A 41 -13.89 -0.55 7.17
C ALA A 41 -14.47 -0.02 5.85
N VAL A 42 -14.35 -0.79 4.77
CA VAL A 42 -14.91 -0.42 3.46
C VAL A 42 -16.44 -0.36 3.54
N MET A 43 -17.08 -1.38 4.08
CA MET A 43 -18.54 -1.40 4.20
C MET A 43 -19.08 -0.24 5.04
N GLN A 44 -18.43 0.06 6.16
CA GLN A 44 -18.78 1.18 7.03
C GLN A 44 -18.56 2.51 6.32
N GLY A 45 -17.38 2.75 5.74
CA GLY A 45 -17.04 3.99 5.06
C GLY A 45 -17.92 4.28 3.87
N ASP A 46 -18.27 3.26 3.08
CA ASP A 46 -19.23 3.38 1.98
C ASP A 46 -20.63 3.78 2.46
N ALA A 47 -21.07 3.22 3.59
CA ALA A 47 -22.35 3.59 4.19
C ALA A 47 -22.37 5.05 4.66
N GLU A 48 -21.27 5.52 5.26
CA GLU A 48 -21.10 6.90 5.74
C GLU A 48 -20.95 7.91 4.58
N ALA A 49 -20.36 7.48 3.46
CA ALA A 49 -20.14 8.30 2.27
C ALA A 49 -21.38 8.42 1.36
N ARG A 50 -22.47 7.69 1.64
CA ARG A 50 -23.70 7.76 0.83
C ARG A 50 -24.26 9.17 0.77
N GLY A 51 -24.43 9.67 -0.46
CA GLY A 51 -24.93 11.04 -0.68
C GLY A 51 -23.96 12.15 -0.29
N LYS A 52 -22.70 11.81 -0.02
CA LYS A 52 -21.61 12.76 0.21
C LYS A 52 -20.75 12.89 -1.04
N GLY A 53 -20.00 13.99 -1.11
CA GLY A 53 -19.16 14.30 -2.26
C GLY A 53 -19.96 14.63 -3.52
N SER A 54 -19.25 14.85 -4.61
CA SER A 54 -19.80 15.07 -5.95
C SER A 54 -20.05 13.75 -6.68
N GLY A 55 -20.80 13.80 -7.78
CA GLY A 55 -20.98 12.64 -8.67
C GLY A 55 -19.64 12.11 -9.25
N TYR A 56 -18.67 13.00 -9.47
CA TYR A 56 -17.31 12.64 -9.87
C TYR A 56 -16.61 11.80 -8.79
N GLU A 57 -16.64 12.27 -7.55
CA GLU A 57 -16.00 11.57 -6.41
C GLU A 57 -16.61 10.19 -6.18
N GLN A 58 -17.94 10.09 -6.25
CA GLN A 58 -18.65 8.80 -6.17
C GLN A 58 -18.23 7.85 -7.30
N ALA A 59 -18.12 8.36 -8.53
CA ALA A 59 -17.69 7.57 -9.68
C ALA A 59 -16.23 7.08 -9.54
N VAL A 60 -15.33 7.93 -9.03
CA VAL A 60 -13.93 7.55 -8.75
C VAL A 60 -13.84 6.40 -7.77
N VAL A 61 -14.52 6.47 -6.63
CA VAL A 61 -14.50 5.38 -5.62
C VAL A 61 -15.07 4.10 -6.22
N THR A 62 -16.25 4.20 -6.86
CA THR A 62 -16.88 3.03 -7.49
C THR A 62 -15.96 2.37 -8.52
N TYR A 63 -15.34 3.17 -9.38
CA TYR A 63 -14.43 2.67 -10.40
C TYR A 63 -13.20 1.98 -9.81
N LEU A 64 -12.56 2.63 -8.82
CA LEU A 64 -11.38 2.08 -8.15
C LEU A 64 -11.69 0.79 -7.40
N MET A 65 -12.79 0.75 -6.64
CA MET A 65 -13.11 -0.42 -5.82
C MET A 65 -13.65 -1.59 -6.65
N ALA A 66 -14.29 -1.33 -7.80
CA ALA A 66 -14.76 -2.37 -8.71
C ALA A 66 -13.66 -2.92 -9.65
N ALA A 67 -12.53 -2.22 -9.79
CA ALA A 67 -11.45 -2.65 -10.66
C ALA A 67 -10.85 -3.98 -10.14
N PRO A 68 -10.77 -5.02 -11.00
CA PRO A 68 -10.16 -6.29 -10.61
C PRO A 68 -8.66 -6.13 -10.39
N SER A 69 -8.13 -6.79 -9.37
CA SER A 69 -6.68 -6.94 -9.18
C SER A 69 -6.16 -8.20 -9.86
N GLY A 70 -4.90 -8.16 -10.26
CA GLY A 70 -4.14 -9.29 -10.78
C GLY A 70 -2.99 -9.68 -9.84
N PRO A 71 -2.14 -10.62 -10.26
CA PRO A 71 -0.92 -10.97 -9.53
C PRO A 71 -0.08 -9.73 -9.26
N PHE A 72 0.46 -9.62 -8.03
CA PHE A 72 1.31 -8.49 -7.66
C PHE A 72 2.75 -8.75 -8.12
N GLU A 73 3.09 -8.18 -9.28
CA GLU A 73 4.41 -8.30 -9.89
C GLU A 73 5.32 -7.16 -9.46
N THR A 74 6.53 -7.49 -9.02
CA THR A 74 7.50 -6.50 -8.53
C THR A 74 8.49 -5.99 -9.60
N PRO A 75 8.81 -6.73 -10.68
CA PRO A 75 9.67 -6.21 -11.73
C PRO A 75 9.04 -4.95 -12.37
N GLY A 76 9.85 -3.89 -12.49
CA GLY A 76 9.39 -2.64 -13.10
C GLY A 76 8.62 -1.68 -12.20
N LEU A 77 8.33 -2.03 -10.94
CA LEU A 77 7.64 -1.13 -10.01
C LEU A 77 8.45 0.13 -9.65
N ALA A 78 9.77 0.01 -9.57
CA ALA A 78 10.63 1.11 -9.16
C ALA A 78 10.52 2.30 -10.12
N GLY A 79 10.44 3.51 -9.56
CA GLY A 79 10.34 4.74 -10.31
C GLY A 79 9.49 5.81 -9.64
N ASP A 80 9.30 6.90 -10.35
CA ASP A 80 8.39 7.98 -9.96
C ASP A 80 6.97 7.65 -10.41
N TRP A 81 6.00 7.97 -9.53
CA TRP A 81 4.59 7.74 -9.70
C TRP A 81 3.81 9.02 -9.41
N GLN A 82 2.68 9.19 -10.04
CA GLN A 82 1.63 10.08 -9.55
C GLN A 82 0.73 9.29 -8.58
N CYS A 83 0.28 9.94 -7.54
CA CYS A 83 -0.64 9.32 -6.60
C CYS A 83 -1.68 10.33 -6.12
N ARG A 84 -2.91 9.87 -5.87
CA ARG A 84 -3.94 10.70 -5.24
C ARG A 84 -4.60 9.99 -4.09
N THR A 85 -4.95 10.76 -3.06
CA THR A 85 -5.65 10.26 -1.89
C THR A 85 -7.14 10.47 -2.07
N ILE A 86 -7.92 9.45 -1.74
CA ILE A 86 -9.37 9.50 -1.65
C ILE A 86 -9.74 9.15 -0.22
N LYS A 87 -10.47 10.03 0.48
CA LYS A 87 -10.97 9.81 1.83
C LYS A 87 -12.44 9.43 1.78
N VAL A 88 -12.80 8.33 2.44
CA VAL A 88 -14.14 7.78 2.39
C VAL A 88 -14.68 7.56 3.81
N GLY A 89 -15.86 8.09 4.05
CA GLY A 89 -16.53 8.04 5.36
C GLY A 89 -15.89 8.95 6.40
N GLY A 90 -16.23 8.69 7.66
CA GLY A 90 -15.74 9.44 8.80
C GLY A 90 -16.41 10.79 9.02
N PRO A 91 -16.19 11.40 10.21
CA PRO A 91 -16.94 12.59 10.63
C PRO A 91 -16.54 13.88 9.88
N PHE A 92 -15.36 13.91 9.27
CA PHE A 92 -14.82 15.13 8.65
C PHE A 92 -14.81 15.08 7.12
N ALA A 93 -14.47 13.93 6.54
CA ALA A 93 -14.27 13.83 5.11
C ALA A 93 -15.58 13.56 4.35
N GLY A 94 -16.42 12.65 4.86
CA GLY A 94 -17.56 12.13 4.12
C GLY A 94 -17.14 11.42 2.85
N LEU A 95 -16.78 12.20 1.80
CA LEU A 95 -16.13 11.72 0.58
C LEU A 95 -15.34 12.87 -0.04
N VAL A 96 -14.04 12.68 -0.24
CA VAL A 96 -13.16 13.69 -0.85
C VAL A 96 -12.12 12.99 -1.74
N VAL A 97 -12.01 13.42 -2.99
CA VAL A 97 -10.94 13.04 -3.93
C VAL A 97 -9.97 14.20 -4.04
N TYR A 98 -8.73 13.99 -3.63
CA TYR A 98 -7.67 15.01 -3.74
C TYR A 98 -7.03 15.00 -5.13
N ASP A 99 -6.32 16.09 -5.46
CA ASP A 99 -5.50 16.19 -6.66
C ASP A 99 -4.31 15.23 -6.60
N TRP A 100 -3.62 15.11 -7.74
CA TRP A 100 -2.46 14.27 -7.88
C TRP A 100 -1.22 14.86 -7.19
N PHE A 101 -0.49 13.99 -6.53
CA PHE A 101 0.77 14.25 -5.85
C PHE A 101 1.89 13.38 -6.45
N LYS A 102 3.12 13.69 -6.08
CA LYS A 102 4.28 12.85 -6.43
C LYS A 102 4.43 11.73 -5.39
N CYS A 103 4.57 10.52 -5.88
CA CYS A 103 4.94 9.35 -5.11
C CYS A 103 6.18 8.70 -5.73
N ARG A 104 6.84 7.84 -4.99
CA ARG A 104 8.00 7.06 -5.47
C ARG A 104 7.92 5.65 -4.92
N ILE A 105 8.26 4.70 -5.77
CA ILE A 105 8.52 3.31 -5.38
C ILE A 105 9.99 3.05 -5.69
N SER A 106 10.74 2.51 -4.72
CA SER A 106 12.13 2.10 -4.89
C SER A 106 12.31 0.65 -4.45
N GLN A 107 13.25 -0.03 -5.09
CA GLN A 107 13.55 -1.42 -4.82
C GLN A 107 15.02 -1.54 -4.43
N SER A 108 15.27 -2.19 -3.31
CA SER A 108 16.61 -2.41 -2.77
C SER A 108 16.76 -3.86 -2.30
N ALA A 109 17.95 -4.22 -1.83
CA ALA A 109 18.17 -5.52 -1.18
C ALA A 109 17.31 -5.69 0.10
N GLY A 110 16.84 -4.59 0.70
CA GLY A 110 15.96 -4.59 1.88
C GLY A 110 14.47 -4.71 1.57
N GLY A 111 14.06 -4.72 0.29
CA GLY A 111 12.66 -4.82 -0.10
C GLY A 111 12.17 -3.72 -1.02
N ILE A 112 10.86 -3.49 -1.01
CA ILE A 112 10.18 -2.48 -1.84
C ILE A 112 9.73 -1.34 -0.93
N ASP A 113 10.32 -0.17 -1.14
CA ASP A 113 9.96 1.04 -0.39
C ASP A 113 8.96 1.88 -1.18
N VAL A 114 7.97 2.42 -0.48
CA VAL A 114 6.93 3.31 -1.05
C VAL A 114 6.92 4.61 -0.28
N GLU A 115 6.89 5.74 -1.00
CA GLU A 115 6.87 7.08 -0.42
C GLU A 115 5.85 7.96 -1.14
N LYS A 116 5.01 8.67 -0.38
CA LYS A 116 4.32 9.85 -0.86
C LYS A 116 5.19 11.06 -0.58
N VAL A 117 5.65 11.71 -1.67
CA VAL A 117 6.74 12.72 -1.62
C VAL A 117 6.20 14.13 -1.41
N THR A 118 5.03 14.47 -1.97
CA THR A 118 4.47 15.81 -1.94
C THR A 118 3.12 15.86 -1.25
N GLY A 119 2.74 17.06 -0.79
CA GLY A 119 1.54 17.34 -0.03
C GLY A 119 1.82 17.56 1.44
N SER A 120 0.79 17.90 2.21
CA SER A 120 0.91 18.19 3.65
C SER A 120 0.99 16.93 4.51
N GLN A 121 0.36 15.84 4.07
CA GLN A 121 0.36 14.54 4.75
C GLN A 121 1.06 13.51 3.86
N ASN A 122 2.22 13.06 4.30
CA ASN A 122 3.09 12.12 3.60
C ASN A 122 3.25 10.82 4.39
N PHE A 123 3.82 9.82 3.76
CA PHE A 123 4.24 8.58 4.40
C PHE A 123 5.43 7.97 3.68
N ALA A 124 6.19 7.16 4.41
CA ALA A 124 7.23 6.31 3.85
C ALA A 124 7.22 4.96 4.57
N GLY A 125 7.37 3.89 3.83
CA GLY A 125 7.31 2.53 4.37
C GLY A 125 7.66 1.46 3.37
N GLN A 126 7.46 0.20 3.77
CA GLN A 126 7.81 -0.96 2.98
C GLN A 126 6.60 -1.83 2.66
N LEU A 127 6.66 -2.49 1.51
CA LEU A 127 5.69 -3.50 1.08
C LEU A 127 6.20 -4.90 1.47
N TYR A 128 5.32 -5.65 2.09
CA TYR A 128 5.52 -7.04 2.47
C TYR A 128 4.51 -7.93 1.75
N ARG A 129 4.91 -9.12 1.34
CA ARG A 129 3.99 -10.05 0.67
C ARG A 129 2.94 -10.58 1.66
N ASP A 130 1.68 -10.54 1.24
CA ASP A 130 0.55 -11.14 1.95
C ASP A 130 0.01 -12.38 1.20
N SER A 131 -0.14 -12.23 -0.13
CA SER A 131 -0.56 -13.31 -1.04
C SER A 131 0.06 -13.09 -2.43
N ASP A 132 -0.34 -13.89 -3.42
CA ASP A 132 0.17 -13.75 -4.79
C ASP A 132 -0.33 -12.45 -5.47
N ASP A 133 -1.49 -11.96 -5.06
CA ASP A 133 -2.18 -10.81 -5.67
C ASP A 133 -2.14 -9.53 -4.84
N ARG A 134 -1.59 -9.57 -3.61
CA ARG A 134 -1.54 -8.39 -2.75
C ARG A 134 -0.34 -8.34 -1.82
N MET A 135 0.02 -7.11 -1.47
CA MET A 135 1.04 -6.79 -0.48
C MET A 135 0.43 -5.99 0.67
N VAL A 136 1.09 -6.01 1.82
CA VAL A 136 0.80 -5.11 2.95
C VAL A 136 1.85 -4.02 3.01
N LEU A 137 1.40 -2.76 3.06
CA LEU A 137 2.24 -1.62 3.37
C LEU A 137 2.28 -1.42 4.88
N LEU A 138 3.49 -1.32 5.45
CA LEU A 138 3.75 -0.80 6.79
C LEU A 138 4.55 0.49 6.66
N ALA A 139 3.99 1.63 7.08
CA ALA A 139 4.58 2.94 6.85
C ALA A 139 4.44 3.89 8.04
N GLY A 140 5.39 4.79 8.21
CA GLY A 140 5.29 5.93 9.13
C GLY A 140 4.73 7.15 8.41
N GLY A 141 3.69 7.78 8.99
CA GLY A 141 3.13 9.03 8.51
C GLY A 141 3.88 10.25 9.06
N PHE A 142 4.05 11.29 8.26
CA PHE A 142 4.69 12.54 8.65
C PHE A 142 4.10 13.72 7.87
N TYR A 143 4.26 14.92 8.42
CA TYR A 143 3.87 16.14 7.71
C TYR A 143 4.98 16.62 6.79
N GLY A 144 4.63 17.38 5.73
CA GLY A 144 5.57 17.83 4.71
C GLY A 144 6.72 18.72 5.23
N TYR A 145 6.60 19.27 6.43
CA TYR A 145 7.63 20.05 7.11
C TYR A 145 8.46 19.22 8.11
N GLU A 146 8.16 17.93 8.26
CA GLU A 146 8.87 17.00 9.16
C GLU A 146 9.85 16.13 8.37
N GLY A 147 10.80 15.52 9.09
CA GLY A 147 11.61 14.43 8.53
C GLY A 147 10.80 13.17 8.29
N LYS A 148 11.26 12.33 7.35
CA LYS A 148 10.66 11.02 7.10
C LYS A 148 10.64 10.18 8.37
N ARG A 149 9.56 9.43 8.54
CA ARG A 149 9.38 8.45 9.62
C ARG A 149 9.31 7.05 9.04
N ALA A 150 9.95 6.11 9.73
CA ALA A 150 9.71 4.69 9.50
C ALA A 150 8.45 4.24 10.27
N TYR A 151 7.89 3.10 9.89
CA TYR A 151 6.92 2.38 10.69
C TYR A 151 7.54 2.02 12.05
N GLN A 152 6.83 2.27 13.13
CA GLN A 152 7.30 2.02 14.49
C GLN A 152 6.60 0.80 15.07
N ALA A 153 7.25 -0.33 15.01
CA ALA A 153 6.83 -1.56 15.68
C ALA A 153 7.13 -1.50 17.20
N ALA A 154 6.67 -0.46 17.90
CA ALA A 154 6.86 -0.37 19.33
C ALA A 154 5.66 -0.98 20.07
N ASP A 155 5.93 -1.84 21.04
CA ASP A 155 4.90 -2.40 21.93
C ASP A 155 4.29 -1.27 22.78
N SER A 156 3.11 -0.83 22.40
CA SER A 156 2.23 -0.11 23.31
C SER A 156 1.24 -1.09 23.94
N ALA A 157 0.80 -0.80 25.14
CA ALA A 157 -0.12 -1.70 25.88
C ALA A 157 -1.45 -1.94 25.14
N ASP A 158 -1.84 -1.07 24.19
CA ASP A 158 -3.02 -1.18 23.33
C ASP A 158 -2.69 -1.61 21.90
N GLY A 159 -1.42 -1.94 21.60
CA GLY A 159 -0.96 -2.34 20.28
C GLY A 159 -0.95 -1.23 19.22
N LYS A 160 -1.11 0.04 19.64
CA LYS A 160 -1.08 1.20 18.74
C LYS A 160 0.31 1.83 18.71
N SER A 161 0.61 2.51 17.60
CA SER A 161 1.78 3.38 17.54
C SER A 161 1.69 4.49 18.59
N PRO A 162 2.80 4.87 19.26
CA PRO A 162 2.79 5.86 20.34
C PRO A 162 2.17 7.20 19.98
N ASP A 163 2.25 7.63 18.73
CA ASP A 163 1.69 8.88 18.24
C ASP A 163 0.58 8.69 17.19
N ASN A 164 0.11 7.46 17.03
CA ASN A 164 -0.97 7.07 16.13
C ASN A 164 -0.76 7.55 14.68
N ARG A 165 0.47 7.61 14.20
CA ARG A 165 0.81 8.05 12.84
C ARG A 165 1.21 6.93 11.90
N ASP A 166 1.28 5.69 12.40
CA ASP A 166 1.57 4.54 11.54
C ASP A 166 0.40 4.26 10.59
N LYS A 167 0.74 3.94 9.37
CA LYS A 167 -0.18 3.68 8.27
C LYS A 167 0.00 2.26 7.80
N VAL A 168 -1.11 1.56 7.66
CA VAL A 168 -1.14 0.22 7.08
C VAL A 168 -2.15 0.17 5.95
N ALA A 169 -1.83 -0.57 4.90
CA ALA A 169 -2.70 -0.72 3.75
C ALA A 169 -2.53 -2.07 3.08
N ILE A 170 -3.59 -2.53 2.43
CA ILE A 170 -3.50 -3.54 1.38
C ILE A 170 -3.18 -2.82 0.07
N ALA A 171 -2.12 -3.27 -0.61
CA ALA A 171 -1.71 -2.82 -1.92
C ALA A 171 -2.02 -3.89 -2.97
N GLU A 172 -2.69 -3.49 -4.04
CA GLU A 172 -3.12 -4.36 -5.12
C GLU A 172 -2.70 -3.76 -6.47
N MET A 173 -2.36 -4.63 -7.41
CA MET A 173 -2.02 -4.25 -8.77
C MET A 173 -3.26 -4.35 -9.66
N LEU A 174 -3.71 -3.21 -10.20
CA LEU A 174 -4.84 -3.14 -11.14
C LEU A 174 -4.36 -3.15 -12.59
N GLY A 175 -3.07 -2.94 -12.81
CA GLY A 175 -2.38 -2.95 -14.09
C GLY A 175 -0.90 -2.66 -13.89
N PRO A 176 -0.05 -2.78 -14.92
CA PRO A 176 1.40 -2.57 -14.80
C PRO A 176 1.79 -1.17 -14.30
N ASP A 177 0.97 -0.16 -14.63
CA ASP A 177 1.16 1.24 -14.24
C ASP A 177 0.00 1.78 -13.39
N TRP A 178 -0.70 0.88 -12.70
CA TRP A 178 -1.86 1.23 -11.91
C TRP A 178 -1.97 0.38 -10.65
N LEU A 179 -1.86 1.04 -9.45
CA LEU A 179 -1.99 0.37 -8.16
C LEU A 179 -3.08 1.04 -7.34
N ARG A 180 -3.70 0.23 -6.48
CA ARG A 180 -4.65 0.66 -5.44
C ARG A 180 -4.12 0.26 -4.08
N PHE A 181 -4.02 1.23 -3.16
CA PHE A 181 -3.72 0.99 -1.76
C PHE A 181 -4.94 1.36 -0.94
N VAL A 182 -5.45 0.44 -0.13
CA VAL A 182 -6.62 0.67 0.73
C VAL A 182 -6.18 0.65 2.19
N PHE A 183 -6.37 1.76 2.88
CA PHE A 183 -5.97 2.01 4.26
C PHE A 183 -7.19 1.92 5.17
N PRO A 184 -7.37 0.83 5.93
CA PRO A 184 -8.49 0.71 6.87
C PRO A 184 -8.26 1.55 8.11
N TYR A 185 -9.31 2.20 8.60
CA TYR A 185 -9.36 2.95 9.85
C TYR A 185 -8.14 3.84 10.07
N PRO A 186 -7.84 4.79 9.15
CA PRO A 186 -6.75 5.73 9.36
C PRO A 186 -7.00 6.52 10.64
N ALA A 187 -5.92 6.99 11.28
CA ALA A 187 -5.99 7.65 12.57
C ALA A 187 -6.89 8.90 12.61
N ARG A 188 -7.20 9.48 11.46
CA ARG A 188 -7.93 10.76 11.37
C ARG A 188 -8.78 10.84 10.10
N GLU A 189 -9.87 11.59 10.19
CA GLU A 189 -10.64 12.21 9.11
C GLU A 189 -11.59 11.26 8.36
N SER A 190 -11.25 10.01 8.13
CA SER A 190 -12.00 9.07 7.28
C SER A 190 -12.12 7.70 7.93
N THR A 191 -13.03 6.88 7.44
CA THR A 191 -13.17 5.48 7.86
C THR A 191 -12.25 4.56 7.08
N TYR A 192 -12.03 4.86 5.80
CA TYR A 192 -10.92 4.30 5.04
C TYR A 192 -10.40 5.31 4.02
N ASP A 193 -9.14 5.16 3.64
CA ASP A 193 -8.55 5.91 2.54
C ASP A 193 -8.21 4.97 1.38
N ILE A 194 -8.32 5.47 0.15
CA ILE A 194 -7.72 4.86 -1.01
C ILE A 194 -6.58 5.77 -1.46
N ILE A 195 -5.43 5.20 -1.80
CA ILE A 195 -4.41 5.90 -2.56
C ILE A 195 -4.25 5.18 -3.90
N GLU A 196 -4.63 5.88 -4.95
CA GLU A 196 -4.41 5.44 -6.32
C GLU A 196 -3.03 5.89 -6.77
N PHE A 197 -2.28 4.96 -7.38
CA PHE A 197 -1.00 5.25 -8.02
C PHE A 197 -1.13 5.06 -9.53
N ARG A 198 -0.58 5.99 -10.29
CA ARG A 198 -0.49 5.94 -11.75
C ARG A 198 0.89 6.32 -12.22
N ARG A 199 1.34 5.68 -13.29
CA ARG A 199 2.40 6.22 -14.14
C ARG A 199 1.78 6.61 -15.46
N ASP A 200 2.23 7.75 -15.97
CA ASP A 200 1.93 8.16 -17.34
C ASP A 200 2.98 7.49 -18.24
N ASP A 201 2.54 6.99 -19.41
CA ASP A 201 3.38 6.46 -20.46
C ASP A 201 4.27 7.56 -21.07
#